data_543b29c166b2e888443848c84d198e9d
#
_entry.id   543b29c166b2e888443848c84d198e9d
#
_cell.length_a   1.000
_cell.length_b   1.000
_cell.length_c   1.000
_cell.angle_alpha   90.00
_cell.angle_beta   90.00
_cell.angle_gamma   90.00
#
_symmetry.space_group_name_H-M   'P 1'
#
loop_
_entity.id
_entity.type
_entity.pdbx_description
1 polymer ?
#
loop_
_entity_poly.entity_id
_entity_poly.type
_entity_poly.pdbx_seq_one_letter_code
_entity_poly.pdbx_strand_id
1 'polypeptide(L)'
;MKRILALILALLLLPAAALAERMYIFPDSDARLLTWDEVAEWDYETLGYGFNEVFARHGYDFEPGGEYEYYFKTRPWYRPNGTYNNRRDCYSRLSTVEWKNESLIKEVRAYKKQFGDWGRSIWDDFSTGFDTLQGFEYIELRSGQKLAVYSAPSKSAWRAANGKATVSTNGAIYAAGWESGWLLLMYETNNGSVRVGYVRAGDIRGGVPIDLNLTFAYDAATVTQRCTLTDDPARTGTSIMTLQPGSTVTWLSRFYNNSAWDYVETTVNGKQVRGFIRTGSLNISRDADPLESIDYK
;
A
#
# COMPACT_ATOMS: atom_id res chain seq x y z
N MET A 1 -30.15 0.78 37.76
CA MET A 1 -30.23 0.13 36.45
C MET A 1 -30.19 1.13 35.27
N LYS A 2 -31.00 2.19 35.21
CA LYS A 2 -31.00 3.15 34.07
C LYS A 2 -29.66 3.88 33.86
N ARG A 3 -28.89 4.21 34.90
CA ARG A 3 -27.58 4.88 34.81
C ARG A 3 -26.46 3.95 34.33
N ILE A 4 -26.54 2.67 34.67
CA ILE A 4 -25.56 1.65 34.22
C ILE A 4 -25.80 1.34 32.73
N LEU A 5 -27.05 1.30 32.29
CA LEU A 5 -27.39 1.08 30.88
C LEU A 5 -26.92 2.24 29.99
N ALA A 6 -27.02 3.50 30.48
CA ALA A 6 -26.52 4.67 29.77
C ALA A 6 -24.97 4.66 29.64
N LEU A 7 -24.25 4.18 30.66
CA LEU A 7 -22.78 4.06 30.62
C LEU A 7 -22.33 2.95 29.69
N ILE A 8 -23.03 1.82 29.65
CA ILE A 8 -22.73 0.72 28.70
C ILE A 8 -23.03 1.15 27.26
N LEU A 9 -24.09 1.89 27.03
CA LEU A 9 -24.42 2.41 25.70
C LEU A 9 -23.39 3.45 25.21
N ALA A 10 -22.90 4.32 26.11
CA ALA A 10 -21.83 5.27 25.80
C ALA A 10 -20.50 4.57 25.51
N LEU A 11 -20.17 3.49 26.23
CA LEU A 11 -18.95 2.69 25.98
C LEU A 11 -19.00 1.93 24.65
N LEU A 12 -20.20 1.53 24.19
CA LEU A 12 -20.38 0.83 22.91
C LEU A 12 -20.35 1.79 21.70
N LEU A 13 -20.61 3.08 21.91
CA LEU A 13 -20.56 4.09 20.85
C LEU A 13 -19.16 4.66 20.60
N LEU A 14 -18.30 4.68 21.62
CA LEU A 14 -16.93 5.17 21.52
C LEU A 14 -16.07 4.40 20.49
N PRO A 15 -16.07 3.06 20.42
CA PRO A 15 -15.29 2.35 19.40
C PRO A 15 -15.84 2.52 17.99
N ALA A 16 -17.15 2.73 17.81
CA ALA A 16 -17.75 2.92 16.50
C ALA A 16 -17.43 4.31 15.92
N ALA A 17 -17.40 5.35 16.73
CA ALA A 17 -16.99 6.69 16.32
C ALA A 17 -15.48 6.74 16.00
N ALA A 18 -14.64 6.12 16.82
CA ALA A 18 -13.20 6.02 16.59
C ALA A 18 -12.84 5.15 15.36
N LEU A 19 -13.66 4.14 15.04
CA LEU A 19 -13.51 3.35 13.82
C LEU A 19 -14.00 4.13 12.58
N ALA A 20 -15.02 4.95 12.69
CA ALA A 20 -15.49 5.80 11.59
C ALA A 20 -14.47 6.91 11.27
N GLU A 21 -13.82 7.48 12.28
CA GLU A 21 -12.75 8.47 12.13
C GLU A 21 -11.52 7.92 11.39
N ARG A 22 -11.22 6.63 11.56
CA ARG A 22 -10.15 5.92 10.84
C ARG A 22 -10.48 5.51 9.40
N MET A 23 -11.73 5.67 8.98
CA MET A 23 -12.19 5.27 7.65
C MET A 23 -12.08 6.36 6.60
N TYR A 24 -11.90 7.59 7.02
CA TYR A 24 -11.78 8.76 6.16
C TYR A 24 -10.54 9.56 6.53
N ILE A 25 -9.90 10.15 5.52
CA ILE A 25 -8.81 11.10 5.75
C ILE A 25 -9.38 12.41 6.26
N PHE A 26 -10.49 12.84 5.66
CA PHE A 26 -11.23 14.05 6.05
C PHE A 26 -12.69 13.70 6.34
N PRO A 27 -13.01 13.18 7.54
CA PRO A 27 -14.33 12.59 7.85
C PRO A 27 -15.52 13.49 7.56
N ASP A 28 -15.38 14.78 7.80
CA ASP A 28 -16.43 15.79 7.70
C ASP A 28 -16.24 16.80 6.55
N SER A 29 -15.41 16.43 5.56
CA SER A 29 -15.16 17.27 4.38
C SER A 29 -16.38 17.43 3.46
N ASP A 30 -17.43 16.65 3.63
CA ASP A 30 -18.72 16.78 2.96
C ASP A 30 -19.68 17.77 3.70
N ALA A 31 -19.41 18.03 4.97
CA ALA A 31 -20.31 18.81 5.85
C ALA A 31 -19.78 20.20 6.21
N ARG A 32 -18.47 20.41 6.27
CA ARG A 32 -17.83 21.70 6.61
C ARG A 32 -16.61 22.00 5.76
N LEU A 33 -16.21 23.27 5.76
CA LEU A 33 -14.93 23.68 5.19
C LEU A 33 -13.77 23.22 6.07
N LEU A 34 -12.78 22.63 5.44
CA LEU A 34 -11.47 22.35 6.05
C LEU A 34 -10.66 23.64 6.12
N THR A 35 -9.70 23.69 7.02
CA THR A 35 -8.69 24.74 7.10
C THR A 35 -7.39 24.31 6.46
N TRP A 36 -6.54 25.27 6.08
CA TRP A 36 -5.20 24.99 5.57
C TRP A 36 -4.39 24.11 6.53
N ASP A 37 -4.42 24.44 7.83
CA ASP A 37 -3.65 23.73 8.84
C ASP A 37 -4.10 22.27 8.99
N GLU A 38 -5.41 22.01 8.97
CA GLU A 38 -5.95 20.63 9.00
C GLU A 38 -5.49 19.81 7.79
N VAL A 39 -5.48 20.42 6.61
CA VAL A 39 -5.03 19.74 5.39
C VAL A 39 -3.50 19.59 5.40
N ALA A 40 -2.77 20.60 5.86
CA ALA A 40 -1.32 20.59 5.90
C ALA A 40 -0.70 19.63 6.93
N GLU A 41 -1.50 19.08 7.86
CA GLU A 41 -1.07 18.02 8.78
C GLU A 41 -0.71 16.71 8.06
N TRP A 42 -1.25 16.47 6.87
CA TRP A 42 -1.03 15.24 6.10
C TRP A 42 0.11 15.41 5.09
N ASP A 43 0.88 14.34 4.83
CA ASP A 43 1.93 14.32 3.81
C ASP A 43 1.37 14.40 2.37
N TYR A 44 2.24 14.64 1.40
CA TYR A 44 1.89 14.77 -0.01
C TYR A 44 1.15 13.54 -0.56
N GLU A 45 1.57 12.35 -0.17
CA GLU A 45 0.96 11.10 -0.61
C GLU A 45 -0.45 10.95 -0.03
N THR A 46 -0.60 11.13 1.27
CA THR A 46 -1.91 11.09 1.95
C THR A 46 -2.88 12.11 1.38
N LEU A 47 -2.41 13.30 1.03
CA LEU A 47 -3.25 14.31 0.37
C LEU A 47 -3.74 13.85 -1.00
N GLY A 48 -3.00 12.98 -1.71
CA GLY A 48 -3.50 12.33 -2.92
C GLY A 48 -4.71 11.44 -2.66
N TYR A 49 -4.68 10.65 -1.60
CA TYR A 49 -5.83 9.86 -1.18
C TYR A 49 -6.98 10.74 -0.68
N GLY A 50 -6.70 11.79 0.10
CA GLY A 50 -7.71 12.74 0.59
C GLY A 50 -8.43 13.48 -0.54
N PHE A 51 -7.70 13.88 -1.57
CA PHE A 51 -8.24 14.45 -2.79
C PHE A 51 -9.18 13.47 -3.50
N ASN A 52 -8.75 12.23 -3.68
CA ASN A 52 -9.53 11.19 -4.33
C ASN A 52 -10.71 10.69 -3.47
N GLU A 53 -10.63 10.82 -2.15
CA GLU A 53 -11.72 10.48 -1.23
C GLU A 53 -12.98 11.28 -1.53
N VAL A 54 -12.85 12.55 -1.89
CA VAL A 54 -13.99 13.40 -2.27
C VAL A 54 -14.78 12.78 -3.43
N PHE A 55 -14.09 12.25 -4.43
CA PHE A 55 -14.72 11.59 -5.59
C PHE A 55 -15.20 10.18 -5.28
N ALA A 56 -14.44 9.44 -4.47
CA ALA A 56 -14.78 8.08 -4.04
C ALA A 56 -16.13 8.03 -3.32
N ARG A 57 -16.45 9.05 -2.51
CA ARG A 57 -17.76 9.21 -1.82
C ARG A 57 -18.92 9.30 -2.81
N HIS A 58 -18.68 9.82 -4.01
CA HIS A 58 -19.67 9.93 -5.09
C HIS A 58 -19.64 8.76 -6.08
N GLY A 59 -18.93 7.68 -5.73
CA GLY A 59 -18.87 6.47 -6.54
C GLY A 59 -17.95 6.55 -7.74
N TYR A 60 -16.90 7.38 -7.67
CA TYR A 60 -15.88 7.40 -8.72
C TYR A 60 -15.23 6.03 -8.86
N ASP A 61 -15.15 5.54 -10.09
CA ASP A 61 -14.59 4.24 -10.41
C ASP A 61 -13.15 4.43 -10.91
N PHE A 62 -12.20 4.14 -10.05
CA PHE A 62 -10.77 4.35 -10.29
C PHE A 62 -10.22 3.39 -11.33
N GLU A 63 -9.05 3.71 -11.88
CA GLU A 63 -8.35 2.88 -12.86
C GLU A 63 -8.15 1.45 -12.32
N PRO A 64 -8.63 0.41 -13.04
CA PRO A 64 -8.46 -0.97 -12.63
C PRO A 64 -6.99 -1.34 -12.42
N GLY A 65 -6.66 -1.89 -11.25
CA GLY A 65 -5.29 -2.22 -10.85
C GLY A 65 -4.47 -1.01 -10.41
N GLY A 66 -5.07 0.18 -10.37
CA GLY A 66 -4.41 1.39 -9.91
C GLY A 66 -4.37 1.50 -8.38
N GLU A 67 -3.48 2.34 -7.88
CA GLU A 67 -3.24 2.58 -6.45
C GLU A 67 -4.51 3.00 -5.71
N TYR A 68 -5.26 3.96 -6.25
CA TYR A 68 -6.48 4.46 -5.61
C TYR A 68 -7.62 3.43 -5.64
N GLU A 69 -7.76 2.64 -6.71
CA GLU A 69 -8.72 1.55 -6.74
C GLU A 69 -8.45 0.57 -5.59
N TYR A 70 -7.18 0.15 -5.47
CA TYR A 70 -6.77 -0.77 -4.41
C TYR A 70 -7.08 -0.23 -3.02
N TYR A 71 -6.68 1.02 -2.74
CA TYR A 71 -6.94 1.68 -1.46
C TYR A 71 -8.43 1.79 -1.17
N PHE A 72 -9.24 2.34 -2.09
CA PHE A 72 -10.65 2.59 -1.82
C PHE A 72 -11.48 1.30 -1.77
N LYS A 73 -11.13 0.26 -2.50
CA LYS A 73 -11.79 -1.06 -2.40
C LYS A 73 -11.72 -1.67 -1.00
N THR A 74 -10.72 -1.32 -0.20
CA THR A 74 -10.62 -1.76 1.19
C THR A 74 -11.51 -0.96 2.13
N ARG A 75 -12.15 0.12 1.66
CA ARG A 75 -13.02 0.98 2.47
C ARG A 75 -14.46 0.47 2.43
N PRO A 76 -15.08 0.12 3.57
CA PRO A 76 -16.42 -0.49 3.59
C PRO A 76 -17.53 0.44 3.10
N TRP A 77 -17.26 1.75 3.05
CA TRP A 77 -18.19 2.76 2.53
C TRP A 77 -18.08 2.99 1.02
N TYR A 78 -16.96 2.62 0.38
CA TYR A 78 -16.75 2.85 -1.05
C TYR A 78 -17.67 1.99 -1.90
N ARG A 79 -18.37 2.61 -2.84
CA ARG A 79 -19.30 1.98 -3.78
C ARG A 79 -19.11 2.57 -5.17
N PRO A 80 -18.19 2.03 -5.97
CA PRO A 80 -18.02 2.46 -7.36
C PRO A 80 -19.31 2.22 -8.13
N ASN A 81 -19.62 3.10 -9.07
CA ASN A 81 -20.84 2.99 -9.86
C ASN A 81 -20.72 2.00 -11.04
N GLY A 82 -19.56 1.37 -11.24
CA GLY A 82 -19.30 0.37 -12.28
C GLY A 82 -18.99 0.98 -13.66
N THR A 83 -18.79 2.28 -13.75
CA THR A 83 -18.40 2.95 -15.00
C THR A 83 -17.06 3.63 -14.80
N TYR A 84 -16.01 3.00 -15.32
CA TYR A 84 -14.66 3.55 -15.28
C TYR A 84 -14.60 4.98 -15.86
N ASN A 85 -13.85 5.85 -15.20
CA ASN A 85 -13.67 7.24 -15.60
C ASN A 85 -14.97 8.09 -15.67
N ASN A 86 -15.86 7.88 -14.70
CA ASN A 86 -17.10 8.65 -14.56
C ASN A 86 -16.93 10.01 -13.85
N ARG A 87 -15.74 10.60 -13.96
CA ARG A 87 -15.32 11.81 -13.26
C ARG A 87 -16.28 12.98 -13.41
N ARG A 88 -16.75 13.21 -14.64
CA ARG A 88 -17.68 14.32 -14.92
C ARG A 88 -18.96 14.20 -14.10
N ASP A 89 -19.46 13.00 -13.94
CA ASP A 89 -20.65 12.73 -13.13
C ASP A 89 -20.39 12.98 -11.64
N CYS A 90 -19.22 12.56 -11.14
CA CYS A 90 -18.85 12.80 -9.75
C CYS A 90 -18.69 14.29 -9.46
N TYR A 91 -18.03 15.02 -10.34
CA TYR A 91 -17.92 16.49 -10.24
C TYR A 91 -19.28 17.19 -10.15
N SER A 92 -20.25 16.76 -10.95
CA SER A 92 -21.57 17.36 -10.96
C SER A 92 -22.37 17.12 -9.68
N ARG A 93 -21.94 16.17 -8.84
CA ARG A 93 -22.57 15.81 -7.57
C ARG A 93 -21.93 16.47 -6.37
N LEU A 94 -20.73 17.05 -6.52
CA LEU A 94 -20.06 17.72 -5.41
C LEU A 94 -20.90 18.89 -4.90
N SER A 95 -21.08 18.95 -3.60
CA SER A 95 -21.60 20.12 -2.91
C SER A 95 -20.61 21.29 -3.01
N THR A 96 -21.07 22.50 -2.73
CA THR A 96 -20.18 23.67 -2.65
C THR A 96 -19.07 23.50 -1.60
N VAL A 97 -19.34 22.77 -0.52
CA VAL A 97 -18.37 22.49 0.56
C VAL A 97 -17.31 21.54 0.05
N GLU A 98 -17.70 20.43 -0.55
CA GLU A 98 -16.79 19.43 -1.09
C GLU A 98 -15.91 20.01 -2.20
N TRP A 99 -16.49 20.81 -3.08
CA TRP A 99 -15.74 21.47 -4.15
C TRP A 99 -14.65 22.41 -3.62
N LYS A 100 -14.96 23.19 -2.55
CA LYS A 100 -13.97 24.06 -1.91
C LYS A 100 -12.89 23.25 -1.18
N ASN A 101 -13.25 22.16 -0.53
CA ASN A 101 -12.32 21.29 0.17
C ASN A 101 -11.40 20.55 -0.82
N GLU A 102 -11.94 20.07 -1.95
CA GLU A 102 -11.14 19.50 -3.03
C GLU A 102 -10.09 20.50 -3.52
N SER A 103 -10.51 21.73 -3.80
CA SER A 103 -9.61 22.79 -4.25
C SER A 103 -8.53 23.12 -3.22
N LEU A 104 -8.88 23.17 -1.93
CA LEU A 104 -7.93 23.39 -0.84
C LEU A 104 -6.92 22.25 -0.72
N ILE A 105 -7.37 20.99 -0.77
CA ILE A 105 -6.49 19.82 -0.71
C ILE A 105 -5.49 19.84 -1.87
N LYS A 106 -5.96 20.16 -3.07
CA LYS A 106 -5.12 20.28 -4.26
C LYS A 106 -4.08 21.41 -4.12
N GLU A 107 -4.48 22.56 -3.57
CA GLU A 107 -3.58 23.70 -3.32
C GLU A 107 -2.48 23.33 -2.32
N VAL A 108 -2.81 22.75 -1.18
CA VAL A 108 -1.83 22.33 -0.16
C VAL A 108 -0.89 21.27 -0.73
N ARG A 109 -1.43 20.32 -1.49
CA ARG A 109 -0.62 19.28 -2.14
C ARG A 109 0.38 19.87 -3.14
N ALA A 110 -0.06 20.83 -3.97
CA ALA A 110 0.82 21.54 -4.90
C ALA A 110 1.91 22.33 -4.16
N TYR A 111 1.56 22.96 -3.04
CA TYR A 111 2.51 23.67 -2.20
C TYR A 111 3.60 22.73 -1.65
N LYS A 112 3.21 21.56 -1.12
CA LYS A 112 4.18 20.55 -0.63
C LYS A 112 5.09 20.03 -1.74
N LYS A 113 4.56 19.81 -2.94
CA LYS A 113 5.36 19.41 -4.12
C LYS A 113 6.44 20.43 -4.47
N GLN A 114 6.15 21.70 -4.30
CA GLN A 114 7.07 22.80 -4.65
C GLN A 114 8.09 23.09 -3.55
N PHE A 115 7.69 23.07 -2.28
CA PHE A 115 8.49 23.58 -1.17
C PHE A 115 9.01 22.51 -0.21
N GLY A 116 8.70 21.24 -0.48
CA GLY A 116 9.09 20.10 0.35
C GLY A 116 7.89 19.49 1.09
N ASP A 117 7.96 18.18 1.27
CA ASP A 117 6.92 17.43 1.94
C ASP A 117 7.12 17.39 3.45
N TRP A 118 6.02 17.48 4.18
CA TRP A 118 5.94 17.32 5.63
C TRP A 118 4.55 16.83 6.00
N GLY A 119 4.36 16.42 7.24
CA GLY A 119 3.10 15.96 7.78
C GLY A 119 3.11 14.48 8.08
N ARG A 120 2.03 14.03 8.68
CA ARG A 120 1.82 12.62 9.01
C ARG A 120 1.26 11.87 7.81
N SER A 121 1.62 10.59 7.72
CA SER A 121 1.03 9.69 6.75
C SER A 121 -0.22 9.01 7.31
N ILE A 122 -1.21 8.72 6.46
CA ILE A 122 -2.31 7.81 6.84
C ILE A 122 -1.80 6.44 7.25
N TRP A 123 -0.58 6.10 6.85
CA TRP A 123 0.06 4.84 7.18
C TRP A 123 0.68 4.83 8.57
N ASP A 124 0.94 6.00 9.17
CA ASP A 124 1.49 6.13 10.53
C ASP A 124 0.50 5.63 11.61
N ASP A 125 -0.81 5.77 11.37
CA ASP A 125 -1.85 5.36 12.30
C ASP A 125 -2.29 3.88 12.15
N PHE A 126 -1.79 3.18 11.13
CA PHE A 126 -2.04 1.74 10.95
C PHE A 126 -1.14 0.86 11.85
N SER A 127 -0.88 1.30 13.08
CA SER A 127 -0.25 0.45 14.10
C SER A 127 -1.22 -0.65 14.55
N THR A 128 -1.58 -1.52 13.66
CA THR A 128 -2.27 -2.77 13.97
C THR A 128 -1.28 -3.76 14.50
N GLY A 129 -0.44 -3.59 15.40
CA GLY A 129 0.40 -4.58 16.07
C GLY A 129 1.03 -5.71 15.23
N PHE A 130 0.76 -5.72 13.94
CA PHE A 130 1.26 -6.67 12.95
C PHE A 130 2.02 -5.91 11.87
N ASP A 131 3.27 -6.25 11.72
CA ASP A 131 4.14 -5.79 10.61
C ASP A 131 3.72 -6.41 9.26
N THR A 132 2.48 -6.89 9.14
CA THR A 132 1.97 -7.58 7.94
C THR A 132 1.61 -6.57 6.87
N LEU A 133 2.12 -6.77 5.66
CA LEU A 133 1.72 -5.99 4.50
C LEU A 133 0.25 -6.24 4.14
N GLN A 134 -0.46 -5.19 3.77
CA GLN A 134 -1.80 -5.31 3.22
C GLN A 134 -1.78 -6.19 1.97
N GLY A 135 -2.83 -7.00 1.81
CA GLY A 135 -2.90 -7.98 0.72
C GLY A 135 -2.16 -9.30 0.97
N PHE A 136 -1.50 -9.44 2.13
CA PHE A 136 -0.97 -10.71 2.58
C PHE A 136 -1.90 -11.33 3.61
N GLU A 137 -2.47 -12.48 3.31
CA GLU A 137 -3.39 -13.20 4.19
C GLU A 137 -2.70 -14.40 4.83
N TYR A 138 -3.04 -14.67 6.09
CA TYR A 138 -2.55 -15.87 6.76
C TYR A 138 -3.04 -17.13 6.05
N ILE A 139 -2.12 -18.05 5.76
CA ILE A 139 -2.42 -19.34 5.17
C ILE A 139 -1.79 -20.48 5.96
N GLU A 140 -2.45 -21.62 5.97
CA GLU A 140 -1.91 -22.86 6.48
C GLU A 140 -1.40 -23.75 5.35
N LEU A 141 -0.09 -24.02 5.34
CA LEU A 141 0.51 -25.01 4.49
C LEU A 141 0.72 -26.31 5.28
N ARG A 142 0.71 -27.44 4.58
CA ARG A 142 1.04 -28.74 5.21
C ARG A 142 2.36 -28.60 5.97
N SER A 143 2.34 -28.93 7.26
CA SER A 143 3.47 -28.82 8.17
C SER A 143 4.68 -29.69 7.80
N GLY A 144 5.83 -29.39 8.37
CA GLY A 144 7.06 -30.20 8.24
C GLY A 144 7.79 -30.03 6.91
N GLN A 145 7.58 -28.91 6.20
CA GLN A 145 8.31 -28.59 4.98
C GLN A 145 9.33 -27.49 5.25
N LYS A 146 10.43 -27.52 4.50
CA LYS A 146 11.38 -26.42 4.35
C LYS A 146 11.45 -26.06 2.87
N LEU A 147 10.92 -24.89 2.54
CA LEU A 147 10.76 -24.45 1.15
C LEU A 147 11.83 -23.39 0.84
N ALA A 148 12.50 -23.53 -0.30
CA ALA A 148 13.47 -22.54 -0.75
C ALA A 148 12.77 -21.22 -1.12
N VAL A 149 13.28 -20.09 -0.60
CA VAL A 149 12.74 -18.76 -0.88
C VAL A 149 13.67 -18.00 -1.80
N TYR A 150 13.09 -17.39 -2.81
CA TYR A 150 13.76 -16.58 -3.84
C TYR A 150 13.21 -15.16 -3.82
N SER A 151 14.01 -14.18 -4.18
CA SER A 151 13.57 -12.78 -4.23
C SER A 151 12.67 -12.43 -5.42
N ALA A 152 12.68 -13.27 -6.46
CA ALA A 152 11.85 -13.10 -7.65
C ALA A 152 11.35 -14.48 -8.13
N PRO A 153 10.34 -14.56 -9.01
CA PRO A 153 9.74 -15.82 -9.46
C PRO A 153 10.64 -16.58 -10.45
N SER A 154 11.86 -16.88 -10.03
CA SER A 154 12.88 -17.59 -10.82
C SER A 154 13.85 -18.36 -9.94
N LYS A 155 14.25 -19.56 -10.37
CA LYS A 155 15.30 -20.36 -9.71
C LYS A 155 16.70 -19.74 -9.79
N SER A 156 16.93 -18.86 -10.73
CA SER A 156 18.17 -18.10 -10.88
C SER A 156 18.19 -16.80 -10.09
N ALA A 157 17.04 -16.40 -9.49
CA ALA A 157 16.95 -15.18 -8.71
C ALA A 157 17.86 -15.19 -7.48
N TRP A 158 18.15 -14.00 -6.99
CA TRP A 158 18.91 -13.82 -5.75
C TRP A 158 18.15 -14.46 -4.56
N ARG A 159 18.91 -14.94 -3.60
CA ARG A 159 18.37 -15.51 -2.35
C ARG A 159 19.16 -14.98 -1.18
N ALA A 160 18.45 -14.60 -0.12
CA ALA A 160 19.02 -14.23 1.15
C ALA A 160 19.79 -15.39 1.83
N ALA A 161 20.40 -15.14 2.98
CA ALA A 161 21.18 -16.10 3.74
C ALA A 161 22.27 -16.81 2.89
N ASN A 162 23.02 -16.02 2.12
CA ASN A 162 24.07 -16.55 1.22
C ASN A 162 23.56 -17.64 0.25
N GLY A 163 22.38 -17.43 -0.31
CA GLY A 163 21.75 -18.37 -1.24
C GLY A 163 21.00 -19.54 -0.58
N LYS A 164 20.83 -19.52 0.75
CA LYS A 164 20.24 -20.62 1.51
C LYS A 164 18.90 -20.30 2.15
N ALA A 165 18.30 -19.11 1.87
CA ALA A 165 17.04 -18.72 2.47
C ALA A 165 15.97 -19.80 2.28
N THR A 166 15.29 -20.16 3.37
CA THR A 166 14.18 -21.11 3.40
C THR A 166 13.13 -20.65 4.39
N VAL A 167 11.88 -21.01 4.13
CA VAL A 167 10.78 -20.87 5.07
C VAL A 167 10.37 -22.24 5.60
N SER A 168 10.05 -22.31 6.90
CA SER A 168 9.46 -23.49 7.54
C SER A 168 7.94 -23.35 7.54
N THR A 169 7.23 -24.39 7.08
CA THR A 169 5.77 -24.43 7.14
C THR A 169 5.21 -24.74 8.54
N ASN A 170 6.06 -24.80 9.56
CA ASN A 170 5.63 -24.90 10.95
C ASN A 170 5.44 -23.52 11.61
N GLY A 171 5.88 -22.44 10.97
CA GLY A 171 5.68 -21.07 11.42
C GLY A 171 4.50 -20.40 10.72
N ALA A 172 4.16 -19.19 11.13
CA ALA A 172 3.16 -18.38 10.46
C ALA A 172 3.63 -17.99 9.06
N ILE A 173 2.76 -18.19 8.08
CA ILE A 173 2.99 -17.81 6.69
C ILE A 173 1.81 -16.96 6.23
N TYR A 174 2.12 -15.86 5.58
CA TYR A 174 1.14 -15.00 4.92
C TYR A 174 1.43 -15.02 3.43
N ALA A 175 0.42 -15.04 2.58
CA ALA A 175 0.57 -15.07 1.13
C ALA A 175 -0.22 -13.96 0.47
N ALA A 176 0.37 -13.34 -0.55
CA ALA A 176 -0.31 -12.35 -1.38
C ALA A 176 -1.00 -13.00 -2.58
N GLY A 177 -0.45 -14.08 -3.13
CA GLY A 177 -0.99 -14.76 -4.31
C GLY A 177 0.08 -15.32 -5.22
N TRP A 178 -0.35 -15.73 -6.41
CA TRP A 178 0.44 -16.43 -7.41
C TRP A 178 0.93 -15.51 -8.52
N GLU A 179 2.17 -15.69 -8.92
CA GLU A 179 2.74 -15.11 -10.13
C GLU A 179 3.49 -16.19 -10.91
N SER A 180 3.01 -16.54 -12.09
CA SER A 180 3.67 -17.51 -12.99
C SER A 180 4.09 -18.81 -12.31
N GLY A 181 3.24 -19.35 -11.42
CA GLY A 181 3.51 -20.60 -10.69
C GLY A 181 4.43 -20.45 -9.48
N TRP A 182 4.62 -19.25 -8.99
CA TRP A 182 5.35 -18.90 -7.76
C TRP A 182 4.41 -18.21 -6.78
N LEU A 183 4.45 -18.63 -5.53
CA LEU A 183 3.68 -18.04 -4.44
C LEU A 183 4.50 -16.92 -3.79
N LEU A 184 4.01 -15.70 -3.83
CA LEU A 184 4.58 -14.60 -3.06
C LEU A 184 4.09 -14.69 -1.62
N LEU A 185 5.04 -14.83 -0.71
CA LEU A 185 4.72 -15.02 0.71
C LEU A 185 5.59 -14.14 1.61
N MET A 186 5.08 -13.92 2.81
CA MET A 186 5.75 -13.24 3.90
C MET A 186 5.81 -14.20 5.10
N TYR A 187 6.94 -14.22 5.78
CA TYR A 187 7.20 -15.12 6.90
C TYR A 187 8.18 -14.52 7.90
N GLU A 188 8.10 -14.97 9.14
CA GLU A 188 9.05 -14.60 10.17
C GLU A 188 10.24 -15.57 10.19
N THR A 189 11.43 -15.02 10.37
CA THR A 189 12.66 -15.79 10.55
C THR A 189 12.92 -16.09 12.04
N ASN A 190 13.80 -17.03 12.35
CA ASN A 190 14.11 -17.41 13.73
C ASN A 190 14.63 -16.26 14.61
N ASN A 191 15.12 -15.18 14.02
CA ASN A 191 15.59 -14.00 14.75
C ASN A 191 14.54 -12.88 14.83
N GLY A 192 13.29 -13.17 14.47
CA GLY A 192 12.17 -12.25 14.54
C GLY A 192 12.14 -11.18 13.43
N SER A 193 12.95 -11.34 12.37
CA SER A 193 12.82 -10.49 11.17
C SER A 193 11.72 -11.04 10.26
N VAL A 194 10.99 -10.15 9.63
CA VAL A 194 10.01 -10.50 8.59
C VAL A 194 10.71 -10.52 7.23
N ARG A 195 10.36 -11.47 6.38
CA ARG A 195 10.89 -11.60 5.02
C ARG A 195 9.77 -11.82 4.02
N VAL A 196 9.94 -11.22 2.84
CA VAL A 196 9.07 -11.44 1.69
C VAL A 196 9.85 -12.09 0.57
N GLY A 197 9.23 -13.05 -0.11
CA GLY A 197 9.86 -13.72 -1.24
C GLY A 197 8.96 -14.79 -1.85
N TYR A 198 9.49 -15.47 -2.84
CA TYR A 198 8.77 -16.42 -3.68
C TYR A 198 9.14 -17.85 -3.36
N VAL A 199 8.13 -18.70 -3.30
CA VAL A 199 8.27 -20.15 -3.25
C VAL A 199 7.64 -20.75 -4.51
N ARG A 200 8.32 -21.72 -5.13
CA ARG A 200 7.80 -22.37 -6.34
C ARG A 200 6.64 -23.32 -5.99
N ALA A 201 5.56 -23.25 -6.77
CA ALA A 201 4.38 -24.12 -6.58
C ALA A 201 4.74 -25.60 -6.53
N GLY A 202 5.60 -26.08 -7.42
CA GLY A 202 6.00 -27.48 -7.50
C GLY A 202 6.87 -27.99 -6.33
N ASP A 203 7.32 -27.10 -5.45
CA ASP A 203 8.09 -27.46 -4.25
C ASP A 203 7.19 -27.57 -3.00
N ILE A 204 5.92 -27.10 -3.10
CA ILE A 204 4.93 -27.13 -2.01
C ILE A 204 4.15 -28.45 -2.06
N ARG A 205 4.19 -29.22 -0.98
CA ARG A 205 3.37 -30.44 -0.84
C ARG A 205 2.05 -30.08 -0.17
N GLY A 206 0.96 -30.58 -0.73
CA GLY A 206 -0.39 -30.30 -0.29
C GLY A 206 -1.01 -29.11 -1.03
N GLY A 207 -2.25 -28.79 -0.71
CA GLY A 207 -2.93 -27.61 -1.28
C GLY A 207 -2.41 -26.30 -0.69
N VAL A 208 -2.59 -25.23 -1.44
CA VAL A 208 -2.37 -23.86 -0.98
C VAL A 208 -3.72 -23.15 -0.99
N PRO A 209 -4.23 -22.66 0.14
CA PRO A 209 -5.60 -22.14 0.26
C PRO A 209 -5.71 -20.68 -0.21
N ILE A 210 -5.08 -20.34 -1.34
CA ILE A 210 -5.17 -19.03 -2.00
C ILE A 210 -5.20 -19.22 -3.51
N ASP A 211 -6.12 -18.54 -4.19
CA ASP A 211 -6.34 -18.63 -5.65
C ASP A 211 -6.25 -17.25 -6.31
N LEU A 212 -5.54 -16.30 -5.69
CA LEU A 212 -5.33 -14.97 -6.23
C LEU A 212 -4.12 -14.96 -7.15
N ASN A 213 -4.31 -14.54 -8.40
CA ASN A 213 -3.22 -14.26 -9.32
C ASN A 213 -2.78 -12.81 -9.19
N LEU A 214 -1.48 -12.62 -8.97
CA LEU A 214 -0.86 -11.30 -8.88
C LEU A 214 -0.56 -10.78 -10.29
N THR A 215 -0.89 -9.52 -10.50
CA THR A 215 -0.51 -8.76 -11.69
C THR A 215 0.25 -7.53 -11.25
N PHE A 216 1.46 -7.33 -11.78
CA PHE A 216 2.33 -6.20 -11.49
C PHE A 216 2.38 -5.24 -12.69
N ALA A 217 2.74 -3.98 -12.42
CA ALA A 217 2.77 -2.92 -13.43
C ALA A 217 3.95 -3.07 -14.40
N TYR A 218 5.14 -3.46 -13.91
CA TYR A 218 6.38 -3.54 -14.68
C TYR A 218 6.79 -2.22 -15.34
N ASP A 219 6.57 -1.11 -14.66
CA ASP A 219 6.90 0.23 -15.15
C ASP A 219 8.38 0.56 -14.92
N ALA A 220 8.98 1.28 -15.85
CA ALA A 220 10.31 1.82 -15.64
C ALA A 220 10.29 2.95 -14.61
N ALA A 221 11.20 2.93 -13.67
CA ALA A 221 11.34 3.98 -12.67
C ALA A 221 12.81 4.36 -12.45
N THR A 222 13.02 5.62 -12.07
CA THR A 222 14.35 6.15 -11.76
C THR A 222 14.43 6.51 -10.28
N VAL A 223 15.49 6.08 -9.63
CA VAL A 223 15.77 6.44 -8.23
C VAL A 223 16.14 7.93 -8.16
N THR A 224 15.43 8.71 -7.36
CA THR A 224 15.62 10.15 -7.21
C THR A 224 16.51 10.52 -6.03
N GLN A 225 16.53 9.67 -5.01
CA GLN A 225 17.38 9.84 -3.82
C GLN A 225 17.94 8.49 -3.37
N ARG A 226 19.08 8.54 -2.65
CA ARG A 226 19.69 7.34 -2.09
C ARG A 226 18.70 6.59 -1.19
N CYS A 227 18.46 5.31 -1.47
CA CYS A 227 17.55 4.47 -0.70
C CYS A 227 18.07 3.05 -0.53
N THR A 228 17.49 2.32 0.41
CA THR A 228 17.86 0.92 0.72
C THR A 228 16.81 -0.01 0.15
N LEU A 229 17.24 -0.98 -0.65
CA LEU A 229 16.42 -2.12 -1.05
C LEU A 229 16.45 -3.18 0.05
N THR A 230 15.29 -3.63 0.49
CA THR A 230 15.14 -4.63 1.55
C THR A 230 14.12 -5.72 1.15
N ASP A 231 14.25 -6.90 1.72
CA ASP A 231 13.21 -7.95 1.69
C ASP A 231 12.42 -8.01 3.02
N ASP A 232 12.67 -7.03 3.92
CA ASP A 232 12.02 -6.88 5.21
C ASP A 232 11.30 -5.52 5.31
N PRO A 233 10.06 -5.40 4.84
CA PRO A 233 9.32 -4.14 4.87
C PRO A 233 8.82 -3.77 6.27
N ALA A 234 8.93 -4.65 7.26
CA ALA A 234 8.57 -4.37 8.64
C ALA A 234 9.70 -3.66 9.41
N ARG A 235 10.95 -3.88 8.98
CA ARG A 235 12.13 -3.37 9.66
C ARG A 235 13.15 -2.89 8.63
N THR A 236 13.67 -1.70 8.83
CA THR A 236 14.68 -1.09 7.94
C THR A 236 16.08 -1.72 8.09
N GLY A 237 16.25 -2.72 8.96
CA GLY A 237 17.56 -3.26 9.33
C GLY A 237 18.21 -4.23 8.36
N THR A 238 17.47 -4.78 7.40
CA THR A 238 18.02 -5.76 6.46
C THR A 238 18.14 -5.15 5.08
N SER A 239 19.37 -4.84 4.70
CA SER A 239 19.68 -4.29 3.39
C SER A 239 20.11 -5.39 2.43
N ILE A 240 19.48 -5.48 1.27
CA ILE A 240 19.97 -6.26 0.14
C ILE A 240 21.06 -5.45 -0.57
N MET A 241 20.76 -4.18 -0.88
CA MET A 241 21.68 -3.22 -1.47
C MET A 241 21.23 -1.78 -1.25
N THR A 242 22.13 -0.85 -1.49
CA THR A 242 21.79 0.58 -1.59
C THR A 242 21.67 0.97 -3.05
N LEU A 243 20.56 1.61 -3.39
CA LEU A 243 20.32 2.21 -4.69
C LEU A 243 20.77 3.69 -4.66
N GLN A 244 21.41 4.14 -5.73
CA GLN A 244 21.91 5.51 -5.87
C GLN A 244 20.96 6.34 -6.75
N PRO A 245 20.90 7.67 -6.58
CA PRO A 245 20.19 8.55 -7.50
C PRO A 245 20.64 8.30 -8.96
N GLY A 246 19.69 8.28 -9.88
CA GLY A 246 19.91 7.97 -11.28
C GLY A 246 19.94 6.48 -11.63
N SER A 247 19.91 5.58 -10.64
CA SER A 247 19.73 4.15 -10.91
C SER A 247 18.34 3.88 -11.48
N THR A 248 18.24 2.93 -12.42
CA THR A 248 16.94 2.48 -12.96
C THR A 248 16.53 1.19 -12.28
N VAL A 249 15.23 1.06 -12.02
CA VAL A 249 14.58 -0.13 -11.49
C VAL A 249 13.28 -0.36 -12.25
N THR A 250 12.71 -1.55 -12.14
CA THR A 250 11.34 -1.81 -12.59
C THR A 250 10.42 -1.70 -11.39
N TRP A 251 9.51 -0.76 -11.41
CA TRP A 251 8.46 -0.64 -10.39
C TRP A 251 7.37 -1.67 -10.67
N LEU A 252 6.98 -2.41 -9.64
CA LEU A 252 6.04 -3.51 -9.75
C LEU A 252 4.69 -3.15 -9.15
N SER A 253 4.70 -2.64 -7.93
CA SER A 253 3.50 -2.31 -7.16
C SER A 253 3.88 -1.48 -5.94
N ARG A 254 2.86 -1.04 -5.20
CA ARG A 254 3.00 -0.43 -3.88
C ARG A 254 2.30 -1.31 -2.85
N PHE A 255 2.99 -1.57 -1.76
CA PHE A 255 2.46 -2.30 -0.62
C PHE A 255 2.48 -1.41 0.62
N TYR A 256 1.59 -1.71 1.56
CA TYR A 256 1.36 -0.91 2.74
C TYR A 256 1.36 -1.77 4.00
N ASN A 257 1.96 -1.24 5.05
CA ASN A 257 1.79 -1.65 6.44
C ASN A 257 1.72 -0.38 7.29
N ASN A 258 2.58 -0.16 8.27
CA ASN A 258 2.75 1.13 8.95
C ASN A 258 3.47 2.19 8.08
N SER A 259 3.76 1.84 6.83
CA SER A 259 4.47 2.68 5.87
C SER A 259 4.08 2.27 4.45
N ALA A 260 4.30 3.17 3.50
CA ALA A 260 4.19 2.86 2.10
C ALA A 260 5.53 2.37 1.56
N TRP A 261 5.49 1.31 0.77
CA TRP A 261 6.65 0.64 0.20
C TRP A 261 6.48 0.43 -1.30
N ASP A 262 7.39 0.95 -2.09
CA ASP A 262 7.47 0.63 -3.50
C ASP A 262 8.18 -0.71 -3.67
N TYR A 263 7.49 -1.68 -4.28
CA TYR A 263 8.02 -2.99 -4.61
C TYR A 263 8.65 -2.94 -5.98
N VAL A 264 9.94 -3.18 -6.04
CA VAL A 264 10.74 -2.99 -7.25
C VAL A 264 11.55 -4.21 -7.61
N GLU A 265 11.92 -4.29 -8.89
CA GLU A 265 12.84 -5.30 -9.42
C GLU A 265 14.11 -4.64 -9.95
N THR A 266 15.25 -5.23 -9.65
CA THR A 266 16.58 -4.85 -10.16
C THR A 266 17.50 -6.07 -10.24
N THR A 267 18.79 -5.84 -10.41
CA THR A 267 19.80 -6.91 -10.52
C THR A 267 20.91 -6.70 -9.50
N VAL A 268 21.27 -7.76 -8.80
CA VAL A 268 22.40 -7.82 -7.86
C VAL A 268 23.32 -8.94 -8.30
N ASN A 269 24.59 -8.61 -8.64
CA ASN A 269 25.58 -9.58 -9.09
C ASN A 269 25.08 -10.48 -10.23
N GLY A 270 24.38 -9.90 -11.20
CA GLY A 270 23.81 -10.61 -12.34
C GLY A 270 22.57 -11.45 -12.05
N LYS A 271 22.05 -11.40 -10.83
CA LYS A 271 20.81 -12.10 -10.43
C LYS A 271 19.67 -11.13 -10.23
N GLN A 272 18.51 -11.48 -10.76
CA GLN A 272 17.27 -10.77 -10.54
C GLN A 272 16.95 -10.73 -9.05
N VAL A 273 16.57 -9.57 -8.55
CA VAL A 273 16.17 -9.36 -7.18
C VAL A 273 14.96 -8.43 -7.13
N ARG A 274 13.99 -8.78 -6.30
CA ARG A 274 12.89 -7.91 -5.92
C ARG A 274 12.99 -7.58 -4.44
N GLY A 275 12.48 -6.42 -4.10
CA GLY A 275 12.44 -5.95 -2.73
C GLY A 275 11.70 -4.63 -2.63
N PHE A 276 11.71 -4.10 -1.44
CA PHE A 276 10.97 -2.91 -1.05
C PHE A 276 11.93 -1.74 -0.84
N ILE A 277 11.51 -0.57 -1.25
CA ILE A 277 12.11 0.70 -0.90
C ILE A 277 11.03 1.61 -0.31
N ARG A 278 11.42 2.55 0.54
CA ARG A 278 10.46 3.56 1.05
C ARG A 278 9.92 4.37 -0.12
N THR A 279 8.63 4.53 -0.17
CA THR A 279 7.94 5.39 -1.15
C THR A 279 8.49 6.83 -1.09
N GLY A 280 8.49 7.50 -2.24
CA GLY A 280 9.06 8.85 -2.39
C GLY A 280 10.52 8.86 -2.88
N SER A 281 11.14 7.69 -3.07
CA SER A 281 12.50 7.56 -3.61
C SER A 281 12.56 7.30 -5.11
N LEU A 282 11.41 7.22 -5.80
CA LEU A 282 11.30 6.94 -7.23
C LEU A 282 10.57 8.07 -7.97
N ASN A 283 10.99 8.27 -9.22
CA ASN A 283 10.19 8.90 -10.26
C ASN A 283 9.59 7.78 -11.10
N ILE A 284 8.28 7.52 -10.94
CA ILE A 284 7.53 6.50 -11.65
C ILE A 284 6.75 7.22 -12.75
N SER A 285 6.81 6.72 -13.98
CA SER A 285 6.17 7.38 -15.13
C SER A 285 4.64 7.44 -15.06
N ARG A 286 4.04 6.72 -14.09
CA ARG A 286 2.59 6.77 -13.78
C ARG A 286 2.19 7.84 -12.76
N ASP A 287 3.13 8.63 -12.25
CA ASP A 287 2.86 9.69 -11.25
C ASP A 287 2.06 10.89 -11.80
N ALA A 288 1.61 10.85 -13.05
CA ALA A 288 0.51 11.68 -13.49
C ALA A 288 -0.77 11.10 -12.87
N ASP A 289 -1.15 11.60 -11.69
CA ASP A 289 -2.48 11.41 -11.13
C ASP A 289 -3.50 11.68 -12.25
N PRO A 290 -4.35 10.70 -12.63
CA PRO A 290 -5.37 10.95 -13.66
C PRO A 290 -6.24 12.16 -13.35
N LEU A 291 -6.29 12.56 -12.06
CA LEU A 291 -6.99 13.74 -11.58
C LEU A 291 -6.13 15.02 -11.62
N GLU A 292 -4.79 14.96 -11.66
CA GLU A 292 -3.92 16.12 -11.82
C GLU A 292 -3.77 16.59 -13.29
N SER A 293 -4.01 15.70 -14.26
CA SER A 293 -3.75 15.98 -15.68
C SER A 293 -4.82 16.81 -16.40
N ILE A 294 -5.83 17.33 -15.70
CA ILE A 294 -6.89 18.13 -16.32
C ILE A 294 -6.71 19.60 -15.96
N ASP A 295 -6.14 20.35 -16.92
CA ASP A 295 -6.30 21.80 -17.01
C ASP A 295 -7.81 22.13 -17.11
N TYR A 296 -8.33 22.77 -16.08
CA TYR A 296 -9.65 23.37 -16.12
C TYR A 296 -9.58 24.62 -17.00
N LYS A 297 -9.94 24.50 -18.26
CA LYS A 297 -10.36 25.61 -19.09
C LYS A 297 -11.85 25.80 -19.00
#